data_9fdfda177cc369c2b7df52e890e67032
#
_entry.id   9fdfda177cc369c2b7df52e890e67032
#
_cell.length_a   1.000
_cell.length_b   1.000
_cell.length_c   1.000
_cell.angle_alpha   90.00
_cell.angle_beta   90.00
_cell.angle_gamma   90.00
#
_symmetry.space_group_name_H-M   'P 1'
#
loop_
_entity.id
_entity.type
_entity.pdbx_description
1 polymer ?
#
loop_
_entity_poly.entity_id
_entity_poly.type
_entity_poly.pdbx_seq_one_letter_code
_entity_poly.pdbx_strand_id
1 'polypeptide(L)'
;MKTIKMKPNKNWEKKNHGGNPTSNESKKYAIFIGRYQPYHYGHISLIQQKLDQGIPALILVRDIKPDEKNPFTTEQTIKMIQKYHASKGDDVTVAFIPDIESVNYGRGVGYEINEFTPPKDIGFISATKIRESIENKNDDWKSLVDESIQEDVVNLLTNK
;
A
#
# COMPACT_ATOMS: atom_id res chain seq x y z
N MET A 1 9.57 27.42 -1.14
CA MET A 1 9.27 26.01 -0.80
C MET A 1 7.98 25.61 -1.50
N LYS A 2 8.03 24.57 -2.30
CA LYS A 2 6.82 24.07 -2.96
C LYS A 2 6.00 23.23 -1.97
N THR A 3 4.73 23.57 -1.83
CA THR A 3 3.80 22.73 -1.09
C THR A 3 3.42 21.56 -1.97
N ILE A 4 3.70 20.36 -1.50
CA ILE A 4 3.30 19.14 -2.18
C ILE A 4 1.90 18.77 -1.70
N LYS A 5 0.96 18.74 -2.64
CA LYS A 5 -0.39 18.28 -2.34
C LYS A 5 -0.50 16.79 -2.63
N MET A 6 -0.88 16.06 -1.62
CA MET A 6 -1.28 14.67 -1.80
C MET A 6 -2.53 14.66 -2.67
N LYS A 7 -2.57 13.76 -3.66
CA LYS A 7 -3.74 13.56 -4.52
C LYS A 7 -4.46 12.28 -4.09
N PRO A 8 -5.49 12.38 -3.26
CA PRO A 8 -6.26 11.20 -2.89
C PRO A 8 -7.03 10.68 -4.09
N ASN A 9 -7.27 9.39 -4.11
CA ASN A 9 -8.14 8.82 -5.12
C ASN A 9 -9.61 9.12 -4.80
N LYS A 10 -10.49 8.89 -5.77
CA LYS A 10 -11.93 9.13 -5.61
C LYS A 10 -12.55 8.36 -4.45
N ASN A 11 -12.02 7.20 -4.13
CA ASN A 11 -12.53 6.40 -3.02
C ASN A 11 -12.22 7.05 -1.67
N TRP A 12 -11.06 7.69 -1.58
CA TRP A 12 -10.72 8.46 -0.38
C TRP A 12 -11.70 9.60 -0.17
N GLU A 13 -12.00 10.35 -1.22
CA GLU A 13 -12.96 11.45 -1.16
C GLU A 13 -14.34 10.96 -0.73
N LYS A 14 -14.84 9.89 -1.33
CA LYS A 14 -16.12 9.30 -0.96
C LYS A 14 -16.17 8.86 0.49
N LYS A 15 -15.10 8.20 0.95
CA LYS A 15 -15.02 7.65 2.29
C LYS A 15 -14.93 8.73 3.36
N ASN A 16 -14.20 9.80 3.08
CA ASN A 16 -13.89 10.81 4.07
C ASN A 16 -14.75 12.08 3.97
N HIS A 17 -15.39 12.31 2.83
CA HIS A 17 -16.13 13.54 2.58
C HIS A 17 -17.58 13.31 2.12
N GLY A 18 -17.89 12.16 1.59
CA GLY A 18 -19.18 11.93 0.96
C GLY A 18 -20.24 11.34 1.87
N GLY A 19 -19.90 10.95 3.06
CA GLY A 19 -20.83 10.14 3.80
C GLY A 19 -21.02 10.43 5.26
N ASN A 20 -20.16 11.19 5.89
CA ASN A 20 -20.32 11.39 7.32
C ASN A 20 -19.92 12.77 7.82
N PRO A 21 -20.70 13.76 7.46
CA PRO A 21 -20.49 15.11 7.96
C PRO A 21 -20.82 15.27 9.44
N THR A 22 -21.42 14.28 10.07
CA THR A 22 -21.94 14.42 11.44
C THR A 22 -20.91 14.01 12.50
N SER A 23 -19.90 13.30 12.11
CA SER A 23 -18.87 12.92 13.03
C SER A 23 -17.88 14.06 13.16
N ASN A 24 -17.91 14.73 14.31
CA ASN A 24 -16.84 15.62 14.72
C ASN A 24 -15.58 14.83 15.11
N GLU A 25 -15.66 13.53 15.04
CA GLU A 25 -14.52 12.65 15.26
C GLU A 25 -13.73 12.54 13.97
N SER A 26 -12.68 13.34 13.88
CA SER A 26 -11.69 13.11 12.83
C SER A 26 -11.05 11.75 13.07
N LYS A 27 -11.24 10.83 12.13
CA LYS A 27 -10.53 9.57 12.16
C LYS A 27 -9.04 9.83 12.09
N LYS A 28 -8.30 9.17 12.94
CA LYS A 28 -6.83 9.19 12.91
C LYS A 28 -6.37 7.98 12.12
N TYR A 29 -5.60 8.23 11.08
CA TYR A 29 -5.11 7.19 10.19
C TYR A 29 -3.68 6.80 10.53
N ALA A 30 -3.37 5.52 10.38
CA ALA A 30 -2.00 5.06 10.32
C ALA A 30 -1.51 5.19 8.88
N ILE A 31 -0.39 5.88 8.67
CA ILE A 31 0.16 6.12 7.33
C ILE A 31 1.24 5.09 7.02
N PHE A 32 1.16 4.51 5.82
CA PHE A 32 2.14 3.57 5.31
C PHE A 32 2.65 4.05 3.94
N ILE A 33 3.94 4.11 3.76
CA ILE A 33 4.56 4.61 2.54
C ILE A 33 5.38 3.50 1.89
N GLY A 34 5.21 3.31 0.59
CA GLY A 34 5.96 2.26 -0.10
C GLY A 34 5.77 2.28 -1.62
N ARG A 35 6.39 1.31 -2.28
CA ARG A 35 6.29 1.12 -3.74
C ARG A 35 5.29 0.03 -4.11
N TYR A 36 5.20 -1.02 -3.31
CA TYR A 36 4.22 -2.12 -3.46
C TYR A 36 4.22 -2.79 -4.85
N GLN A 37 5.35 -3.31 -5.27
CA GLN A 37 5.59 -3.78 -6.65
C GLN A 37 6.01 -5.27 -6.76
N PRO A 38 5.16 -6.26 -6.47
CA PRO A 38 3.74 -6.13 -6.14
C PRO A 38 3.47 -6.01 -4.64
N TYR A 39 2.19 -5.80 -4.32
CA TYR A 39 1.67 -5.88 -2.96
C TYR A 39 1.71 -7.33 -2.49
N HIS A 40 2.26 -7.60 -1.32
CA HIS A 40 2.46 -8.95 -0.82
C HIS A 40 2.19 -9.04 0.69
N TYR A 41 2.21 -10.26 1.22
CA TYR A 41 1.90 -10.48 2.63
C TYR A 41 2.86 -9.79 3.60
N GLY A 42 4.09 -9.50 3.19
CA GLY A 42 5.00 -8.68 4.00
C GLY A 42 4.45 -7.28 4.25
N HIS A 43 3.93 -6.63 3.21
CA HIS A 43 3.27 -5.32 3.33
C HIS A 43 1.99 -5.44 4.16
N ILE A 44 1.17 -6.44 3.84
CA ILE A 44 -0.12 -6.65 4.48
C ILE A 44 0.05 -6.85 5.98
N SER A 45 1.06 -7.60 6.41
CA SER A 45 1.29 -7.88 7.82
C SER A 45 1.56 -6.62 8.64
N LEU A 46 2.24 -5.64 8.06
CA LEU A 46 2.51 -4.37 8.74
C LEU A 46 1.23 -3.55 8.89
N ILE A 47 0.45 -3.49 7.82
CA ILE A 47 -0.80 -2.73 7.78
C ILE A 47 -1.84 -3.37 8.68
N GLN A 48 -1.90 -4.69 8.69
CA GLN A 48 -2.87 -5.45 9.48
C GLN A 48 -2.73 -5.19 10.98
N GLN A 49 -1.52 -4.94 11.49
CA GLN A 49 -1.32 -4.62 12.88
C GLN A 49 -2.15 -3.41 13.33
N LYS A 50 -2.27 -2.41 12.48
CA LYS A 50 -3.08 -1.21 12.78
C LYS A 50 -4.57 -1.47 12.55
N LEU A 51 -4.91 -2.18 11.50
CA LEU A 51 -6.31 -2.54 11.25
C LEU A 51 -6.89 -3.39 12.39
N ASP A 52 -6.11 -4.31 12.95
CA ASP A 52 -6.52 -5.14 14.09
C ASP A 52 -6.79 -4.32 15.35
N GLN A 53 -6.19 -3.13 15.46
CA GLN A 53 -6.45 -2.19 16.55
C GLN A 53 -7.66 -1.29 16.28
N GLY A 54 -8.36 -1.48 15.15
CA GLY A 54 -9.45 -0.62 14.74
C GLY A 54 -9.01 0.72 14.16
N ILE A 55 -7.72 0.86 13.80
CA ILE A 55 -7.16 2.09 13.25
C ILE A 55 -7.18 2.00 11.73
N PRO A 56 -7.83 2.95 11.04
CA PRO A 56 -7.84 2.93 9.57
C PRO A 56 -6.45 3.22 9.01
N ALA A 57 -6.15 2.65 7.85
CA ALA A 57 -4.87 2.83 7.19
C ALA A 57 -4.99 3.75 5.98
N LEU A 58 -4.02 4.65 5.86
CA LEU A 58 -3.80 5.45 4.66
C LEU A 58 -2.51 4.99 4.01
N ILE A 59 -2.62 4.34 2.86
CA ILE A 59 -1.49 3.82 2.13
C ILE A 59 -1.08 4.83 1.05
N LEU A 60 0.14 5.30 1.14
CA LEU A 60 0.70 6.28 0.24
C LEU A 60 1.66 5.60 -0.73
N VAL A 61 1.24 5.51 -1.98
CA VAL A 61 2.03 4.92 -3.05
C VAL A 61 2.95 5.99 -3.65
N ARG A 62 4.24 5.69 -3.71
CA ARG A 62 5.21 6.61 -4.31
C ARG A 62 5.04 6.61 -5.81
N ASP A 63 4.79 7.77 -6.38
CA ASP A 63 4.62 7.96 -7.82
C ASP A 63 5.98 7.93 -8.52
N ILE A 64 6.37 6.75 -8.97
CA ILE A 64 7.65 6.47 -9.60
C ILE A 64 7.40 6.07 -11.05
N LYS A 65 8.20 6.62 -11.97
CA LYS A 65 8.16 6.19 -13.36
C LYS A 65 8.50 4.70 -13.44
N PRO A 66 7.72 3.89 -14.15
CA PRO A 66 8.01 2.47 -14.28
C PRO A 66 9.41 2.19 -14.83
N ASP A 67 10.08 1.23 -14.22
CA ASP A 67 11.40 0.74 -14.61
C ASP A 67 11.48 -0.78 -14.36
N GLU A 68 12.65 -1.38 -14.51
CA GLU A 68 12.84 -2.82 -14.31
C GLU A 68 12.52 -3.28 -12.88
N LYS A 69 12.83 -2.45 -11.90
CA LYS A 69 12.57 -2.76 -10.48
C LYS A 69 11.18 -2.36 -10.03
N ASN A 70 10.53 -1.48 -10.76
CA ASN A 70 9.21 -0.95 -10.47
C ASN A 70 8.36 -1.01 -11.74
N PRO A 71 7.95 -2.22 -12.17
CA PRO A 71 7.33 -2.40 -13.48
C PRO A 71 5.88 -1.91 -13.56
N PHE A 72 5.22 -1.67 -12.43
CA PHE A 72 3.82 -1.25 -12.42
C PHE A 72 3.70 0.27 -12.42
N THR A 73 2.69 0.78 -13.08
CA THR A 73 2.33 2.20 -12.93
C THR A 73 1.75 2.44 -11.54
N THR A 74 1.79 3.67 -11.11
CA THR A 74 1.18 4.08 -9.83
C THR A 74 -0.30 3.73 -9.79
N GLU A 75 -1.03 3.96 -10.87
CA GLU A 75 -2.45 3.63 -10.96
C GLU A 75 -2.70 2.12 -10.84
N GLN A 76 -1.91 1.30 -11.51
CA GLN A 76 -2.01 -0.15 -11.41
C GLN A 76 -1.76 -0.63 -9.98
N THR A 77 -0.77 -0.07 -9.32
CA THR A 77 -0.44 -0.38 -7.94
C THR A 77 -1.58 -0.01 -6.99
N ILE A 78 -2.14 1.18 -7.14
CA ILE A 78 -3.28 1.62 -6.33
C ILE A 78 -4.48 0.69 -6.49
N LYS A 79 -4.83 0.34 -7.72
CA LYS A 79 -5.96 -0.55 -8.00
C LYS A 79 -5.76 -1.94 -7.38
N MET A 80 -4.56 -2.47 -7.43
CA MET A 80 -4.21 -3.76 -6.84
C MET A 80 -4.42 -3.74 -5.32
N ILE A 81 -3.91 -2.72 -4.65
CA ILE A 81 -4.04 -2.58 -3.20
C ILE A 81 -5.52 -2.40 -2.81
N GLN A 82 -6.24 -1.57 -3.54
CA GLN A 82 -7.67 -1.34 -3.31
C GLN A 82 -8.47 -2.63 -3.47
N LYS A 83 -8.19 -3.41 -4.50
CA LYS A 83 -8.87 -4.69 -4.76
C LYS A 83 -8.71 -5.65 -3.59
N TYR A 84 -7.49 -5.79 -3.10
CA TYR A 84 -7.22 -6.66 -1.95
C TYR A 84 -8.04 -6.24 -0.73
N HIS A 85 -7.91 -4.97 -0.31
CA HIS A 85 -8.57 -4.51 0.91
C HIS A 85 -10.09 -4.43 0.79
N ALA A 86 -10.61 -4.15 -0.40
CA ALA A 86 -12.03 -4.22 -0.65
C ALA A 86 -12.58 -5.64 -0.48
N SER A 87 -11.81 -6.64 -0.89
CA SER A 87 -12.19 -8.05 -0.71
C SER A 87 -12.27 -8.48 0.75
N LYS A 88 -11.55 -7.77 1.62
CA LYS A 88 -11.54 -8.05 3.07
C LYS A 88 -12.46 -7.12 3.87
N GLY A 89 -13.05 -6.11 3.24
CA GLY A 89 -13.86 -5.12 3.95
C GLY A 89 -13.08 -4.20 4.87
N ASP A 90 -11.79 -4.04 4.62
CA ASP A 90 -10.90 -3.24 5.45
C ASP A 90 -11.13 -1.73 5.29
N ASP A 91 -10.92 -0.97 6.38
CA ASP A 91 -10.94 0.49 6.35
C ASP A 91 -9.59 1.03 5.88
N VAL A 92 -9.37 0.98 4.58
CA VAL A 92 -8.11 1.38 3.94
C VAL A 92 -8.40 2.39 2.83
N THR A 93 -7.63 3.46 2.85
CA THR A 93 -7.63 4.48 1.80
C THR A 93 -6.26 4.46 1.12
N VAL A 94 -6.24 4.51 -0.19
CA VAL A 94 -4.99 4.50 -0.97
C VAL A 94 -4.89 5.79 -1.78
N ALA A 95 -3.76 6.46 -1.65
CA ALA A 95 -3.45 7.67 -2.39
C ALA A 95 -2.03 7.59 -2.93
N PHE A 96 -1.66 8.48 -3.82
CA PHE A 96 -0.27 8.56 -4.27
C PHE A 96 0.37 9.88 -3.87
N ILE A 97 1.68 9.84 -3.70
CA ILE A 97 2.51 11.00 -3.43
C ILE A 97 3.69 10.99 -4.42
N PRO A 98 4.29 12.15 -4.70
CA PRO A 98 5.54 12.16 -5.45
C PRO A 98 6.59 11.29 -4.77
N ASP A 99 7.61 10.90 -5.51
CA ASP A 99 8.75 10.22 -4.89
C ASP A 99 9.35 11.09 -3.79
N ILE A 100 9.76 10.48 -2.70
CA ILE A 100 10.13 11.20 -1.50
C ILE A 100 11.63 11.06 -1.22
N GLU A 101 12.20 12.12 -0.68
CA GLU A 101 13.58 12.13 -0.20
C GLU A 101 13.61 11.81 1.30
N SER A 102 12.68 12.37 2.07
CA SER A 102 12.65 12.19 3.52
C SER A 102 11.25 12.35 4.08
N VAL A 103 11.06 11.87 5.30
CA VAL A 103 9.84 12.09 6.09
C VAL A 103 10.21 12.98 7.26
N ASN A 104 9.52 14.12 7.40
CA ASN A 104 9.84 15.11 8.40
C ASN A 104 8.60 15.47 9.20
N TYR A 105 8.77 15.62 10.49
CA TYR A 105 7.71 16.09 11.37
C TYR A 105 8.32 17.05 12.41
N GLY A 106 7.51 17.97 12.89
CA GLY A 106 7.92 18.92 13.93
C GLY A 106 7.77 18.34 15.32
N ARG A 107 7.67 19.19 16.30
CA ARG A 107 7.50 18.77 17.70
C ARG A 107 6.23 17.96 17.90
N GLY A 108 6.36 16.98 18.81
CA GLY A 108 5.36 16.08 19.30
C GLY A 108 3.91 16.55 19.24
N VAL A 109 3.29 16.26 18.10
CA VAL A 109 1.87 16.49 17.87
C VAL A 109 1.07 15.23 18.22
N GLY A 110 1.68 14.31 18.97
CA GLY A 110 1.03 13.10 19.42
C GLY A 110 1.08 11.93 18.44
N TYR A 111 1.88 12.01 17.39
CA TYR A 111 2.06 10.88 16.49
C TYR A 111 2.99 9.84 17.11
N GLU A 112 2.63 8.58 16.92
CA GLU A 112 3.57 7.49 17.13
C GLU A 112 4.38 7.30 15.85
N ILE A 113 5.67 7.10 16.01
CA ILE A 113 6.56 6.76 14.90
C ILE A 113 6.98 5.32 15.11
N ASN A 114 6.53 4.45 14.22
CA ASN A 114 6.78 3.03 14.32
C ASN A 114 7.65 2.57 13.15
N GLU A 115 8.75 1.91 13.47
CA GLU A 115 9.54 1.16 12.52
C GLU A 115 9.26 -0.32 12.78
N PHE A 116 8.60 -0.96 11.82
CA PHE A 116 8.25 -2.36 11.98
C PHE A 116 9.33 -3.26 11.40
N THR A 117 9.79 -4.18 12.24
CA THR A 117 10.56 -5.31 11.76
C THR A 117 9.57 -6.44 11.44
N PRO A 118 9.52 -6.93 10.19
CA PRO A 118 8.63 -8.04 9.87
C PRO A 118 8.93 -9.27 10.73
N PRO A 119 7.92 -10.05 11.09
CA PRO A 119 8.14 -11.34 11.74
C PRO A 119 9.10 -12.20 10.92
N LYS A 120 9.89 -13.04 11.61
CA LYS A 120 10.93 -13.86 10.96
C LYS A 120 10.39 -14.78 9.87
N ASP A 121 9.17 -15.26 10.02
CA ASP A 121 8.51 -16.17 9.07
C ASP A 121 8.07 -15.44 7.78
N ILE A 122 7.90 -14.13 7.80
CA ILE A 122 7.51 -13.34 6.62
C ILE A 122 8.53 -12.28 6.23
N GLY A 123 9.55 -12.06 7.04
CA GLY A 123 10.60 -11.05 6.78
C GLY A 123 11.43 -11.33 5.54
N PHE A 124 11.40 -12.57 5.04
CA PHE A 124 12.10 -12.95 3.81
C PHE A 124 11.33 -12.57 2.53
N ILE A 125 10.07 -12.15 2.65
CA ILE A 125 9.25 -11.82 1.48
C ILE A 125 9.80 -10.55 0.82
N SER A 126 10.09 -10.64 -0.47
CA SER A 126 10.60 -9.52 -1.24
C SER A 126 9.90 -9.45 -2.59
N ALA A 127 9.55 -8.25 -2.99
CA ALA A 127 8.92 -8.01 -4.28
C ALA A 127 9.82 -8.47 -5.44
N THR A 128 11.13 -8.30 -5.30
CA THR A 128 12.10 -8.77 -6.30
C THR A 128 12.02 -10.28 -6.51
N LYS A 129 12.00 -11.05 -5.42
CA LYS A 129 11.90 -12.50 -5.51
C LYS A 129 10.57 -12.96 -6.10
N ILE A 130 9.50 -12.26 -5.79
CA ILE A 130 8.19 -12.54 -6.38
C ILE A 130 8.22 -12.35 -7.89
N ARG A 131 8.76 -11.22 -8.36
CA ARG A 131 8.86 -10.94 -9.79
C ARG A 131 9.74 -11.97 -10.50
N GLU A 132 10.88 -12.32 -9.91
CA GLU A 132 11.78 -13.35 -10.46
C GLU A 132 11.11 -14.73 -10.55
N SER A 133 10.35 -15.10 -9.52
CA SER A 133 9.60 -16.36 -9.50
C SER A 133 8.58 -16.44 -10.65
N ILE A 134 7.88 -15.35 -10.90
CA ILE A 134 6.91 -15.27 -11.99
C ILE A 134 7.61 -15.34 -13.35
N GLU A 135 8.71 -14.62 -13.54
CA GLU A 135 9.51 -14.64 -14.77
C GLU A 135 10.06 -16.05 -15.05
N ASN A 136 10.47 -16.75 -14.02
CA ASN A 136 10.98 -18.12 -14.13
C ASN A 136 9.87 -19.17 -14.21
N LYS A 137 8.61 -18.75 -14.26
CA LYS A 137 7.43 -19.61 -14.39
C LYS A 137 7.33 -20.67 -13.29
N ASN A 138 7.77 -20.35 -12.08
CA ASN A 138 7.50 -21.20 -10.92
C ASN A 138 6.38 -20.61 -10.06
N ASP A 139 5.85 -21.41 -9.16
CA ASP A 139 4.68 -21.05 -8.38
C ASP A 139 5.00 -20.65 -6.93
N ASP A 140 6.27 -20.54 -6.57
CA ASP A 140 6.69 -20.25 -5.20
C ASP A 140 6.14 -18.94 -4.67
N TRP A 141 5.91 -17.97 -5.55
CA TRP A 141 5.38 -16.67 -5.19
C TRP A 141 3.91 -16.68 -4.76
N LYS A 142 3.16 -17.72 -5.12
CA LYS A 142 1.70 -17.77 -4.86
C LYS A 142 1.37 -17.76 -3.38
N SER A 143 2.23 -18.33 -2.54
CA SER A 143 2.04 -18.27 -1.10
C SER A 143 2.37 -16.91 -0.49
N LEU A 144 2.98 -16.02 -1.26
CA LEU A 144 3.46 -14.72 -0.82
C LEU A 144 2.54 -13.57 -1.20
N VAL A 145 1.63 -13.81 -2.15
CA VAL A 145 0.68 -12.84 -2.69
C VAL A 145 -0.74 -13.36 -2.49
N ASP A 146 -1.63 -12.49 -2.02
CA ASP A 146 -3.01 -12.90 -1.79
C ASP A 146 -3.71 -13.33 -3.08
N GLU A 147 -4.51 -14.37 -2.97
CA GLU A 147 -5.25 -14.96 -4.09
C GLU A 147 -6.08 -13.93 -4.87
N SER A 148 -6.65 -12.96 -4.18
CA SER A 148 -7.51 -11.93 -4.80
C SER A 148 -6.81 -11.08 -5.84
N ILE A 149 -5.48 -11.00 -5.81
CA ILE A 149 -4.69 -10.15 -6.72
C ILE A 149 -3.65 -10.92 -7.53
N GLN A 150 -3.57 -12.23 -7.40
CA GLN A 150 -2.55 -13.03 -8.11
C GLN A 150 -2.67 -12.89 -9.63
N GLU A 151 -3.87 -12.95 -10.15
CA GLU A 151 -4.09 -12.81 -11.60
C GLU A 151 -3.65 -11.43 -12.11
N ASP A 152 -3.97 -10.38 -11.35
CA ASP A 152 -3.56 -9.01 -11.70
C ASP A 152 -2.04 -8.89 -11.76
N VAL A 153 -1.34 -9.47 -10.77
CA VAL A 153 0.12 -9.43 -10.71
C VAL A 153 0.74 -10.13 -11.92
N VAL A 154 0.24 -11.31 -12.27
CA VAL A 154 0.74 -12.06 -13.45
C VAL A 154 0.49 -11.28 -14.72
N ASN A 155 -0.72 -10.75 -14.90
CA ASN A 155 -1.08 -10.01 -16.12
C ASN A 155 -0.21 -8.75 -16.27
N LEU A 156 0.04 -8.03 -15.19
CA LEU A 156 0.87 -6.83 -15.22
C LEU A 156 2.34 -7.13 -15.58
N LEU A 157 2.84 -8.29 -15.17
CA LEU A 157 4.23 -8.68 -15.45
C LEU A 157 4.42 -9.34 -16.81
N THR A 158 3.39 -9.98 -17.34
CA THR A 158 3.51 -10.76 -18.59
C THR A 158 3.00 -10.02 -19.82
N ASN A 159 2.17 -9.01 -19.65
CA ASN A 159 1.58 -8.23 -20.76
C ASN A 159 2.32 -6.90 -20.97
N LYS A 160 3.62 -6.96 -20.97
CA LYS A 160 4.45 -5.79 -21.28
C LYS A 160 4.53 -5.52 -22.77
#